data_1a7cd9ae84dff65f7ba2c9ad4960ebb2
#
_entry.id   1a7cd9ae84dff65f7ba2c9ad4960ebb2
#
_cell.length_a   1.000
_cell.length_b   1.000
_cell.length_c   1.000
_cell.angle_alpha   90.00
_cell.angle_beta   90.00
_cell.angle_gamma   90.00
#
_symmetry.space_group_name_H-M   'P 1'
#
loop_
_entity.id
_entity.type
_entity.pdbx_description
1 polymer ?
#
loop_
_entity_poly.entity_id
_entity_poly.type
_entity_poly.pdbx_seq_one_letter_code
_entity_poly.pdbx_strand_id
1 'polypeptide(L)'
;GQIAWIDDTEDGSKGSGLMHHKFVVIDGERVITGSANFTNSGMHGDAGATQTRGNVNHLISIQSPTLATVFKEEFAQMWGDGPGGSNNSRFGRNKTAQRLRTVKVGSMNVSVLFPPHAKTHSGHGIDVIEDQLGGAKKTIDLALFVFSAQQLSNKLAERVSAGVKLRLLADPGFASRSFSEVLDLLGVALPDRFCKLEAGNQ
;
A
#
# COMPACT_ATOMS: atom_id res chain seq x y z
N GLY A 1 27.64 2.47 -20.11
CA GLY A 1 27.83 1.76 -18.85
C GLY A 1 26.75 0.71 -18.70
N GLN A 2 27.06 -0.44 -18.14
CA GLN A 2 26.06 -1.46 -17.82
C GLN A 2 25.27 -1.00 -16.58
N ILE A 3 23.94 -1.11 -16.65
CA ILE A 3 23.06 -0.89 -15.50
C ILE A 3 22.95 -2.23 -14.78
N ALA A 4 23.30 -2.26 -13.49
CA ALA A 4 23.06 -3.42 -12.65
C ALA A 4 21.56 -3.52 -12.33
N TRP A 5 20.97 -4.70 -12.44
CA TRP A 5 19.57 -4.94 -12.10
C TRP A 5 19.37 -6.37 -11.60
N ILE A 6 18.38 -6.58 -10.78
CA ILE A 6 17.86 -7.89 -10.36
C ILE A 6 16.33 -7.86 -10.42
N ASP A 7 15.71 -9.01 -10.45
CA ASP A 7 14.28 -9.15 -10.32
C ASP A 7 13.89 -9.84 -8.99
N ASP A 8 12.60 -9.99 -8.71
CA ASP A 8 12.09 -10.56 -7.46
C ASP A 8 12.18 -12.09 -7.38
N THR A 9 12.89 -12.72 -8.31
CA THR A 9 13.18 -14.16 -8.31
C THR A 9 14.62 -14.49 -7.91
N GLU A 10 15.47 -13.48 -7.74
CA GLU A 10 16.86 -13.66 -7.35
C GLU A 10 17.00 -14.38 -6.01
N ASP A 11 18.07 -15.13 -5.88
CA ASP A 11 18.46 -15.84 -4.66
C ASP A 11 17.41 -16.82 -4.12
N GLY A 12 16.53 -17.33 -4.98
CA GLY A 12 15.43 -18.19 -4.58
C GLY A 12 14.37 -17.47 -3.73
N SER A 13 14.41 -16.16 -3.69
CA SER A 13 13.56 -15.31 -2.88
C SER A 13 12.21 -15.00 -3.54
N LYS A 14 11.86 -15.74 -4.60
CA LYS A 14 10.58 -15.59 -5.27
C LYS A 14 9.44 -15.61 -4.27
N GLY A 15 8.87 -14.43 -4.04
CA GLY A 15 7.72 -14.25 -3.17
C GLY A 15 6.45 -14.84 -3.78
N SER A 16 5.42 -15.02 -2.96
CA SER A 16 4.07 -15.38 -3.41
C SER A 16 3.32 -14.20 -4.03
N GLY A 17 3.94 -13.06 -4.19
CA GLY A 17 3.37 -11.82 -4.71
C GLY A 17 4.33 -11.10 -5.65
N LEU A 18 3.90 -9.93 -6.11
CA LEU A 18 4.65 -9.09 -7.04
C LEU A 18 5.58 -8.14 -6.29
N MET A 19 6.68 -7.74 -6.92
CA MET A 19 7.45 -6.56 -6.56
C MET A 19 6.61 -5.31 -6.88
N HIS A 20 5.83 -4.83 -5.88
CA HIS A 20 4.82 -3.80 -6.09
C HIS A 20 5.23 -2.40 -5.59
N HIS A 21 6.44 -2.23 -5.09
CA HIS A 21 6.96 -0.92 -4.72
C HIS A 21 7.08 0.01 -5.94
N LYS A 22 6.79 1.28 -5.71
CA LYS A 22 7.00 2.35 -6.68
C LYS A 22 7.68 3.48 -5.95
N PHE A 23 9.01 3.38 -5.82
CA PHE A 23 9.80 4.46 -5.26
C PHE A 23 11.13 4.63 -5.97
N VAL A 24 11.66 5.82 -5.89
CA VAL A 24 13.00 6.19 -6.33
C VAL A 24 13.68 6.95 -5.20
N VAL A 25 14.93 6.62 -4.94
CA VAL A 25 15.79 7.41 -4.04
C VAL A 25 16.87 8.06 -4.87
N ILE A 26 16.96 9.39 -4.78
CA ILE A 26 17.91 10.20 -5.56
C ILE A 26 18.93 10.77 -4.59
N ASP A 27 20.22 10.50 -4.85
CA ASP A 27 21.39 11.01 -4.12
C ASP A 27 21.37 10.75 -2.60
N GLY A 28 20.48 9.87 -2.13
CA GLY A 28 20.27 9.67 -0.70
C GLY A 28 19.59 10.85 0.01
N GLU A 29 18.98 11.76 -0.75
CA GLU A 29 18.39 12.99 -0.23
C GLU A 29 16.91 13.14 -0.54
N ARG A 30 16.44 12.58 -1.64
CA ARG A 30 15.06 12.71 -2.12
C ARG A 30 14.41 11.35 -2.31
N VAL A 31 13.15 11.24 -1.91
CA VAL A 31 12.30 10.10 -2.19
C VAL A 31 11.14 10.54 -3.09
N ILE A 32 10.89 9.77 -4.15
CA ILE A 32 9.68 9.85 -4.96
C ILE A 32 8.95 8.53 -4.78
N THR A 33 7.69 8.57 -4.38
CA THR A 33 6.85 7.38 -4.16
C THR A 33 5.38 7.68 -4.41
N GLY A 34 4.57 6.65 -4.56
CA GLY A 34 3.12 6.79 -4.77
C GLY A 34 2.46 5.51 -5.23
N SER A 35 1.24 5.64 -5.76
CA SER A 35 0.48 4.51 -6.30
C SER A 35 0.79 4.23 -7.77
N ALA A 36 1.27 5.23 -8.51
CA ALA A 36 1.50 5.14 -9.95
C ALA A 36 2.62 4.17 -10.32
N ASN A 37 2.36 3.29 -11.29
CA ASN A 37 3.44 2.67 -12.05
C ASN A 37 4.10 3.73 -12.95
N PHE A 38 5.39 3.59 -13.23
CA PHE A 38 6.11 4.51 -14.12
C PHE A 38 5.83 4.17 -15.59
N THR A 39 4.58 4.30 -15.98
CA THR A 39 4.06 4.04 -17.33
C THR A 39 3.26 5.23 -17.81
N ASN A 40 3.06 5.34 -19.12
CA ASN A 40 2.20 6.39 -19.69
C ASN A 40 0.79 6.34 -19.09
N SER A 41 0.17 5.16 -19.03
CA SER A 41 -1.17 4.99 -18.46
C SER A 41 -1.24 5.25 -16.94
N GLY A 42 -0.13 5.09 -16.24
CA GLY A 42 -0.02 5.41 -14.81
C GLY A 42 0.17 6.89 -14.52
N MET A 43 0.75 7.65 -15.49
CA MET A 43 1.13 9.05 -15.29
C MET A 43 0.19 10.03 -16.02
N HIS A 44 -0.24 9.74 -17.26
CA HIS A 44 -1.05 10.68 -18.05
C HIS A 44 -2.00 10.02 -19.05
N GLY A 45 -2.16 8.69 -18.99
CA GLY A 45 -2.99 7.94 -19.94
C GLY A 45 -2.28 7.67 -21.27
N ASP A 46 -3.04 7.22 -22.28
CA ASP A 46 -2.49 6.82 -23.57
C ASP A 46 -2.00 8.03 -24.37
N ALA A 47 -0.76 7.98 -24.82
CA ALA A 47 -0.18 9.01 -25.66
C ALA A 47 -0.94 9.07 -27.01
N GLY A 48 -1.41 10.27 -27.39
CA GLY A 48 -2.04 10.54 -28.67
C GLY A 48 -3.57 10.51 -28.69
N ALA A 49 -4.24 10.14 -27.62
CA ALA A 49 -5.68 10.27 -27.50
C ALA A 49 -6.08 11.62 -26.87
N THR A 50 -7.05 12.30 -27.47
CA THR A 50 -7.63 13.53 -26.91
C THR A 50 -8.47 13.28 -25.65
N GLN A 51 -8.83 12.02 -25.41
CA GLN A 51 -9.51 11.55 -24.21
C GLN A 51 -8.64 10.46 -23.55
N THR A 52 -7.77 10.86 -22.66
CA THR A 52 -6.92 9.93 -21.91
C THR A 52 -7.71 9.30 -20.77
N ARG A 53 -7.78 7.97 -20.77
CA ARG A 53 -8.30 7.17 -19.67
C ARG A 53 -7.13 6.60 -18.86
N GLY A 54 -6.37 7.48 -18.22
CA GLY A 54 -5.32 7.08 -17.30
C GLY A 54 -5.90 6.63 -15.95
N ASN A 55 -5.16 5.78 -15.24
CA ASN A 55 -5.51 5.43 -13.86
C ASN A 55 -5.36 6.65 -12.95
N VAL A 56 -6.32 6.84 -12.05
CA VAL A 56 -6.21 7.88 -11.02
C VAL A 56 -5.16 7.45 -10.00
N ASN A 57 -4.09 8.21 -9.91
CA ASN A 57 -2.94 7.91 -9.06
C ASN A 57 -2.47 9.15 -8.30
N HIS A 58 -1.56 8.93 -7.36
CA HIS A 58 -0.81 10.00 -6.71
C HIS A 58 0.68 9.74 -6.79
N LEU A 59 1.46 10.80 -6.72
CA LEU A 59 2.92 10.80 -6.62
C LEU A 59 3.32 11.83 -5.58
N ILE A 60 4.25 11.46 -4.70
CA ILE A 60 4.78 12.31 -3.64
C ILE A 60 6.28 12.41 -3.83
N SER A 61 6.82 13.64 -3.85
CA SER A 61 8.26 13.89 -3.85
C SER A 61 8.64 14.61 -2.55
N ILE A 62 9.55 14.02 -1.79
CA ILE A 62 9.96 14.53 -0.47
C ILE A 62 11.47 14.67 -0.44
N GLN A 63 11.96 15.88 -0.17
CA GLN A 63 13.37 16.18 0.08
C GLN A 63 13.65 15.92 1.56
N SER A 64 14.31 14.84 1.89
CA SER A 64 14.68 14.46 3.26
C SER A 64 15.71 13.33 3.27
N PRO A 65 16.97 13.60 3.66
CA PRO A 65 17.98 12.55 3.80
C PRO A 65 17.57 11.45 4.79
N THR A 66 16.93 11.83 5.88
CA THR A 66 16.46 10.87 6.90
C THR A 66 15.41 9.93 6.32
N LEU A 67 14.44 10.44 5.55
CA LEU A 67 13.44 9.61 4.88
C LEU A 67 14.08 8.74 3.78
N ALA A 68 15.00 9.33 3.01
CA ALA A 68 15.75 8.61 1.98
C ALA A 68 16.52 7.42 2.55
N THR A 69 17.10 7.56 3.74
CA THR A 69 17.76 6.44 4.45
C THR A 69 16.78 5.30 4.73
N VAL A 70 15.56 5.58 5.18
CA VAL A 70 14.53 4.57 5.45
C VAL A 70 14.19 3.76 4.19
N PHE A 71 14.04 4.44 3.04
CA PHE A 71 13.77 3.78 1.75
C PHE A 71 15.00 3.03 1.20
N LYS A 72 16.21 3.54 1.43
CA LYS A 72 17.46 2.83 1.07
C LYS A 72 17.64 1.53 1.84
N GLU A 73 17.27 1.49 3.11
CA GLU A 73 17.31 0.27 3.91
C GLU A 73 16.33 -0.79 3.39
N GLU A 74 15.13 -0.38 2.98
CA GLU A 74 14.18 -1.28 2.31
C GLU A 74 14.73 -1.79 0.97
N PHE A 75 15.30 -0.90 0.16
CA PHE A 75 15.94 -1.27 -1.10
C PHE A 75 17.09 -2.25 -0.86
N ALA A 76 17.95 -1.96 0.11
CA ALA A 76 19.17 -2.73 0.36
C ALA A 76 18.87 -4.20 0.72
N GLN A 77 17.83 -4.49 1.48
CA GLN A 77 17.51 -5.90 1.78
C GLN A 77 16.97 -6.66 0.55
N MET A 78 16.28 -5.97 -0.36
CA MET A 78 15.85 -6.56 -1.63
C MET A 78 17.02 -6.71 -2.62
N TRP A 79 17.93 -5.76 -2.63
CA TRP A 79 19.11 -5.78 -3.50
C TRP A 79 20.13 -6.81 -3.07
N GLY A 80 20.36 -7.00 -1.76
CA GLY A 80 21.45 -7.83 -1.25
C GLY A 80 22.80 -7.33 -1.75
N ASP A 81 23.62 -8.24 -2.25
CA ASP A 81 24.91 -7.94 -2.90
C ASP A 81 24.77 -7.64 -4.40
N GLY A 82 23.54 -7.67 -4.92
CA GLY A 82 23.25 -7.41 -6.32
C GLY A 82 23.57 -8.58 -7.26
N PRO A 83 23.55 -8.35 -8.58
CA PRO A 83 23.71 -9.42 -9.56
C PRO A 83 25.08 -10.09 -9.47
N GLY A 84 25.07 -11.41 -9.35
CA GLY A 84 26.28 -12.23 -9.19
C GLY A 84 26.91 -12.19 -7.80
N GLY A 85 26.18 -11.71 -6.80
CA GLY A 85 26.61 -11.65 -5.41
C GLY A 85 26.39 -12.94 -4.61
N SER A 86 26.22 -12.82 -3.30
CA SER A 86 26.23 -13.93 -2.33
C SER A 86 24.86 -14.61 -2.14
N ASN A 87 23.92 -14.46 -3.04
CA ASN A 87 22.55 -15.01 -2.92
C ASN A 87 21.85 -14.58 -1.62
N ASN A 88 21.82 -13.30 -1.33
CA ASN A 88 21.25 -12.73 -0.12
C ASN A 88 20.14 -11.71 -0.36
N SER A 89 19.64 -11.57 -1.59
CA SER A 89 18.46 -10.75 -1.91
C SER A 89 17.22 -11.32 -1.25
N ARG A 90 16.34 -10.45 -0.75
CA ARG A 90 15.13 -10.86 -0.01
C ARG A 90 13.91 -10.09 -0.48
N PHE A 91 12.93 -10.79 -1.01
CA PHE A 91 11.68 -10.23 -1.50
C PHE A 91 10.46 -10.75 -0.74
N GLY A 92 9.38 -9.98 -0.78
CA GLY A 92 8.12 -10.36 -0.19
C GLY A 92 8.25 -10.72 1.29
N ARG A 93 7.75 -11.89 1.69
CA ARG A 93 7.81 -12.38 3.07
C ARG A 93 9.21 -12.83 3.53
N ASN A 94 10.15 -12.94 2.63
CA ASN A 94 11.54 -13.27 2.96
C ASN A 94 12.31 -12.03 3.47
N LYS A 95 11.76 -10.83 3.28
CA LYS A 95 12.29 -9.62 3.88
C LYS A 95 12.24 -9.70 5.41
N THR A 96 13.18 -9.05 6.06
CA THR A 96 13.08 -8.82 7.50
C THR A 96 11.89 -7.89 7.76
N ALA A 97 10.93 -8.36 8.57
CA ALA A 97 9.76 -7.57 8.92
C ALA A 97 10.19 -6.27 9.61
N GLN A 98 9.78 -5.16 9.07
CA GLN A 98 10.07 -3.83 9.61
C GLN A 98 8.86 -3.32 10.40
N ARG A 99 9.15 -2.57 11.47
CA ARG A 99 8.11 -1.84 12.21
C ARG A 99 7.84 -0.50 11.53
N LEU A 100 6.69 0.09 11.86
CA LEU A 100 6.40 1.47 11.48
C LEU A 100 7.53 2.40 11.94
N ARG A 101 8.11 3.11 10.98
CA ARG A 101 9.18 4.08 11.24
C ARG A 101 8.66 5.50 11.01
N THR A 102 8.81 6.34 12.02
CA THR A 102 8.42 7.74 11.93
C THR A 102 9.66 8.62 11.92
N VAL A 103 9.76 9.48 10.92
CA VAL A 103 10.84 10.47 10.77
C VAL A 103 10.28 11.88 10.70
N LYS A 104 11.06 12.86 11.19
CA LYS A 104 10.72 14.27 11.02
C LYS A 104 11.18 14.75 9.65
N VAL A 105 10.25 15.45 8.95
CA VAL A 105 10.51 16.13 7.69
C VAL A 105 10.01 17.57 7.85
N GLY A 106 10.92 18.51 8.12
CA GLY A 106 10.54 19.85 8.57
C GLY A 106 9.76 19.78 9.88
N SER A 107 8.56 20.36 9.91
CA SER A 107 7.66 20.30 11.07
C SER A 107 6.74 19.07 11.09
N MET A 108 6.74 18.26 10.04
CA MET A 108 5.84 17.11 9.91
C MET A 108 6.48 15.81 10.42
N ASN A 109 5.66 14.90 10.92
CA ASN A 109 6.03 13.51 11.13
C ASN A 109 5.57 12.69 9.90
N VAL A 110 6.50 11.98 9.29
CA VAL A 110 6.22 11.05 8.18
C VAL A 110 6.46 9.64 8.69
N SER A 111 5.41 8.81 8.66
CA SER A 111 5.48 7.42 9.07
C SER A 111 5.47 6.50 7.85
N VAL A 112 6.38 5.54 7.82
CA VAL A 112 6.57 4.60 6.70
C VAL A 112 6.55 3.17 7.22
N LEU A 113 5.84 2.31 6.51
CA LEU A 113 5.81 0.88 6.72
C LEU A 113 5.91 0.16 5.36
N PHE A 114 6.67 -0.92 5.30
CA PHE A 114 6.89 -1.68 4.07
C PHE A 114 6.32 -3.10 4.15
N PRO A 115 5.05 -3.32 3.78
CA PRO A 115 4.50 -4.67 3.63
C PRO A 115 5.25 -5.48 2.54
N PRO A 116 5.07 -6.83 2.51
CA PRO A 116 4.16 -7.61 3.35
C PRO A 116 4.75 -8.00 4.69
N HIS A 117 3.88 -8.21 5.67
CA HIS A 117 4.20 -8.82 6.95
C HIS A 117 3.45 -10.15 7.09
N ALA A 118 3.93 -11.03 7.96
CA ALA A 118 3.13 -12.20 8.36
C ALA A 118 1.85 -11.71 9.05
N LYS A 119 0.72 -12.41 8.85
CA LYS A 119 -0.55 -12.06 9.49
C LYS A 119 -0.47 -12.01 11.03
N THR A 120 0.46 -12.78 11.60
CA THR A 120 0.71 -12.84 13.05
C THR A 120 1.69 -11.76 13.54
N HIS A 121 2.22 -10.94 12.64
CA HIS A 121 3.14 -9.87 13.03
C HIS A 121 2.36 -8.71 13.64
N SER A 122 2.62 -8.40 14.89
CA SER A 122 2.01 -7.25 15.57
C SER A 122 2.42 -5.94 14.91
N GLY A 123 1.47 -5.06 14.62
CA GLY A 123 1.70 -3.80 13.91
C GLY A 123 1.91 -3.98 12.41
N HIS A 124 1.30 -4.99 11.78
CA HIS A 124 1.28 -5.11 10.33
C HIS A 124 0.43 -3.97 9.70
N GLY A 125 0.44 -3.85 8.37
CA GLY A 125 -0.15 -2.70 7.67
C GLY A 125 -1.61 -2.42 8.00
N ILE A 126 -2.43 -3.46 8.18
CA ILE A 126 -3.85 -3.30 8.54
C ILE A 126 -4.00 -2.72 9.94
N ASP A 127 -3.25 -3.21 10.94
CA ASP A 127 -3.29 -2.69 12.31
C ASP A 127 -2.93 -1.19 12.34
N VAL A 128 -1.87 -0.81 11.61
CA VAL A 128 -1.44 0.60 11.53
C VAL A 128 -2.53 1.49 10.93
N ILE A 129 -3.21 1.03 9.89
CA ILE A 129 -4.31 1.78 9.26
C ILE A 129 -5.50 1.86 10.23
N GLU A 130 -5.84 0.75 10.89
CA GLU A 130 -6.94 0.71 11.87
C GLU A 130 -6.71 1.71 13.01
N ASP A 131 -5.50 1.75 13.57
CA ASP A 131 -5.14 2.70 14.63
C ASP A 131 -5.31 4.16 14.17
N GLN A 132 -4.88 4.48 12.94
CA GLN A 132 -5.04 5.82 12.38
C GLN A 132 -6.53 6.16 12.19
N LEU A 133 -7.32 5.25 11.64
CA LEU A 133 -8.77 5.42 11.48
C LEU A 133 -9.46 5.60 12.84
N GLY A 134 -9.07 4.82 13.85
CA GLY A 134 -9.57 4.94 15.23
C GLY A 134 -9.34 6.32 15.85
N GLY A 135 -8.31 7.02 15.43
CA GLY A 135 -8.02 8.39 15.86
C GLY A 135 -8.90 9.48 15.24
N ALA A 136 -9.65 9.17 14.20
CA ALA A 136 -10.47 10.16 13.48
C ALA A 136 -11.59 10.73 14.36
N LYS A 137 -11.79 12.07 14.30
CA LYS A 137 -12.80 12.78 15.11
C LYS A 137 -13.86 13.51 14.28
N LYS A 138 -13.62 13.77 13.00
CA LYS A 138 -14.50 14.63 12.19
C LYS A 138 -14.84 14.01 10.84
N THR A 139 -13.84 13.68 10.04
CA THR A 139 -14.02 13.20 8.67
C THR A 139 -13.01 12.13 8.31
N ILE A 140 -13.42 11.18 7.48
CA ILE A 140 -12.56 10.23 6.79
C ILE A 140 -12.94 10.26 5.31
N ASP A 141 -11.95 10.46 4.43
CA ASP A 141 -12.09 10.38 2.99
C ASP A 141 -11.22 9.24 2.48
N LEU A 142 -11.84 8.26 1.85
CA LEU A 142 -11.17 7.08 1.30
C LEU A 142 -11.23 7.10 -0.23
N ALA A 143 -10.12 6.76 -0.87
CA ALA A 143 -10.06 6.49 -2.31
C ALA A 143 -9.28 5.19 -2.52
N LEU A 144 -9.97 4.12 -2.88
CA LEU A 144 -9.41 2.77 -2.92
C LEU A 144 -9.76 2.06 -4.24
N PHE A 145 -8.77 1.36 -4.79
CA PHE A 145 -8.99 0.47 -5.93
C PHE A 145 -9.71 -0.81 -5.50
N VAL A 146 -9.17 -1.49 -4.47
CA VAL A 146 -9.77 -2.69 -3.85
C VAL A 146 -9.88 -2.47 -2.36
N PHE A 147 -11.03 -2.79 -1.80
CA PHE A 147 -11.27 -2.74 -0.36
C PHE A 147 -11.90 -4.07 0.09
N SER A 148 -11.13 -4.90 0.81
CA SER A 148 -11.53 -6.24 1.24
C SER A 148 -10.98 -6.59 2.64
N ALA A 149 -10.79 -5.60 3.49
CA ALA A 149 -10.27 -5.77 4.83
C ALA A 149 -11.38 -5.53 5.88
N GLN A 150 -12.08 -6.59 6.28
CA GLN A 150 -13.19 -6.54 7.24
C GLN A 150 -12.85 -5.78 8.52
N GLN A 151 -11.62 -5.95 9.05
CA GLN A 151 -11.15 -5.23 10.23
C GLN A 151 -11.24 -3.70 10.05
N LEU A 152 -10.90 -3.19 8.86
CA LEU A 152 -10.99 -1.76 8.56
C LEU A 152 -12.44 -1.32 8.33
N SER A 153 -13.27 -2.16 7.70
CA SER A 153 -14.71 -1.90 7.54
C SER A 153 -15.38 -1.73 8.91
N ASN A 154 -15.14 -2.67 9.83
CA ASN A 154 -15.65 -2.60 11.20
C ASN A 154 -15.21 -1.31 11.91
N LYS A 155 -13.93 -0.92 11.76
CA LYS A 155 -13.43 0.33 12.36
C LYS A 155 -14.09 1.57 11.76
N LEU A 156 -14.32 1.59 10.45
CA LEU A 156 -15.03 2.68 9.78
C LEU A 156 -16.48 2.79 10.25
N ALA A 157 -17.19 1.67 10.36
CA ALA A 157 -18.55 1.62 10.88
C ALA A 157 -18.61 2.15 12.32
N GLU A 158 -17.66 1.76 13.18
CA GLU A 158 -17.50 2.29 14.55
C GLU A 158 -17.32 3.81 14.53
N ARG A 159 -16.50 4.35 13.65
CA ARG A 159 -16.25 5.80 13.56
C ARG A 159 -17.48 6.56 13.05
N VAL A 160 -18.17 6.01 12.05
CA VAL A 160 -19.44 6.58 11.56
C VAL A 160 -20.49 6.62 12.69
N SER A 161 -20.62 5.54 13.45
CA SER A 161 -21.52 5.48 14.62
C SER A 161 -21.15 6.49 15.71
N ALA A 162 -19.86 6.85 15.81
CA ALA A 162 -19.37 7.90 16.70
C ALA A 162 -19.51 9.33 16.10
N GLY A 163 -20.17 9.49 14.95
CA GLY A 163 -20.44 10.79 14.33
C GLY A 163 -19.37 11.29 13.36
N VAL A 164 -18.37 10.47 13.00
CA VAL A 164 -17.39 10.83 11.98
C VAL A 164 -18.04 10.74 10.60
N LYS A 165 -17.86 11.75 9.76
CA LYS A 165 -18.36 11.74 8.39
C LYS A 165 -17.41 10.95 7.49
N LEU A 166 -17.94 9.92 6.82
CA LEU A 166 -17.20 9.08 5.90
C LEU A 166 -17.60 9.37 4.46
N ARG A 167 -16.59 9.52 3.56
CA ARG A 167 -16.77 9.52 2.10
C ARG A 167 -15.85 8.48 1.50
N LEU A 168 -16.36 7.73 0.54
CA LEU A 168 -15.60 6.66 -0.11
C LEU A 168 -15.70 6.79 -1.63
N LEU A 169 -14.56 6.75 -2.30
CA LEU A 169 -14.42 6.54 -3.74
C LEU A 169 -13.83 5.14 -3.95
N ALA A 170 -14.48 4.33 -4.76
CA ALA A 170 -14.04 2.98 -5.09
C ALA A 170 -14.15 2.71 -6.59
N ASP A 171 -13.32 1.82 -7.09
CA ASP A 171 -13.40 1.33 -8.47
C ASP A 171 -14.66 0.48 -8.65
N PRO A 172 -15.51 0.75 -9.67
CA PRO A 172 -16.77 0.02 -9.85
C PRO A 172 -16.58 -1.46 -10.21
N GLY A 173 -15.45 -1.84 -10.78
CA GLY A 173 -15.12 -3.23 -11.11
C GLY A 173 -14.88 -4.10 -9.88
N PHE A 174 -14.53 -3.47 -8.75
CA PHE A 174 -14.27 -4.16 -7.49
C PHE A 174 -15.27 -3.84 -6.40
N ALA A 175 -15.90 -2.68 -6.41
CA ALA A 175 -16.85 -2.25 -5.38
C ALA A 175 -18.07 -3.19 -5.23
N SER A 176 -18.48 -3.87 -6.31
CA SER A 176 -19.62 -4.78 -6.33
C SER A 176 -19.27 -6.27 -6.19
N ARG A 177 -17.99 -6.60 -5.91
CA ARG A 177 -17.57 -7.99 -5.71
C ARG A 177 -17.99 -8.51 -4.35
N SER A 178 -18.24 -9.82 -4.24
CA SER A 178 -18.68 -10.47 -3.00
C SER A 178 -17.72 -10.31 -1.82
N PHE A 179 -16.45 -10.01 -2.09
CA PHE A 179 -15.43 -9.76 -1.08
C PHE A 179 -15.26 -8.27 -0.75
N SER A 180 -16.12 -7.38 -1.28
CA SER A 180 -15.93 -5.94 -1.17
C SER A 180 -16.58 -5.36 0.10
N GLU A 181 -15.77 -4.79 0.95
CA GLU A 181 -16.23 -4.08 2.16
C GLU A 181 -16.98 -2.77 1.85
N VAL A 182 -17.01 -2.34 0.60
CA VAL A 182 -17.86 -1.22 0.16
C VAL A 182 -19.33 -1.60 0.37
N LEU A 183 -19.71 -2.84 0.06
CA LEU A 183 -21.07 -3.34 0.23
C LEU A 183 -21.43 -3.46 1.70
N ASP A 184 -20.51 -3.95 2.52
CA ASP A 184 -20.67 -4.04 3.96
C ASP A 184 -20.96 -2.65 4.58
N LEU A 185 -20.16 -1.65 4.23
CA LEU A 185 -20.37 -0.26 4.68
C LEU A 185 -21.70 0.36 4.20
N LEU A 186 -22.26 -0.15 3.10
CA LEU A 186 -23.58 0.24 2.60
C LEU A 186 -24.72 -0.59 3.20
N GLY A 187 -24.43 -1.51 4.11
CA GLY A 187 -25.42 -2.40 4.73
C GLY A 187 -25.92 -3.50 3.79
N VAL A 188 -25.14 -3.85 2.77
CA VAL A 188 -25.46 -4.91 1.81
C VAL A 188 -24.65 -6.14 2.17
N ALA A 189 -25.25 -7.08 2.86
CA ALA A 189 -24.63 -8.37 3.14
C ALA A 189 -24.77 -9.29 1.93
N LEU A 190 -23.62 -9.76 1.39
CA LEU A 190 -23.59 -10.77 0.34
C LEU A 190 -23.21 -12.13 0.95
N PRO A 191 -23.87 -13.22 0.52
CA PRO A 191 -23.44 -14.55 0.93
C PRO A 191 -22.10 -14.90 0.30
N ASP A 192 -21.27 -15.58 1.07
CA ASP A 192 -20.04 -16.18 0.54
C ASP A 192 -20.38 -17.33 -0.46
N ARG A 193 -19.35 -17.98 -1.01
CA ARG A 193 -19.52 -19.11 -1.94
C ARG A 193 -20.28 -20.33 -1.34
N PHE A 194 -20.51 -20.36 -0.03
CA PHE A 194 -21.26 -21.39 0.67
C PHE A 194 -22.64 -20.91 1.12
N CYS A 195 -23.12 -19.78 0.61
CA CYS A 195 -24.35 -19.12 1.02
C CYS A 195 -24.41 -18.78 2.53
N LYS A 196 -23.25 -18.53 3.13
CA LYS A 196 -23.12 -18.02 4.49
C LYS A 196 -22.74 -16.57 4.45
N LEU A 197 -23.28 -15.78 5.35
CA LEU A 197 -22.80 -14.42 5.55
C LEU A 197 -21.38 -14.44 6.03
N GLU A 198 -20.55 -13.57 5.48
CA GLU A 198 -19.19 -13.40 5.94
C GLU A 198 -19.18 -12.94 7.40
N ALA A 199 -18.25 -13.44 8.20
CA ALA A 199 -18.18 -13.05 9.60
C ALA A 199 -17.87 -11.56 9.75
N GLY A 200 -18.76 -10.83 10.40
CA GLY A 200 -18.69 -9.38 10.58
C GLY A 200 -19.71 -8.60 9.76
N ASN A 201 -20.31 -9.18 8.73
CA ASN A 201 -21.42 -8.59 8.01
C ASN A 201 -22.71 -8.72 8.84
N GLN A 202 -23.29 -7.63 9.23
CA GLN A 202 -24.56 -7.55 9.98
C GLN A 202 -25.66 -6.91 9.15
#